data_8374c5b495c05ae842b078732bd53b47
#
_entry.id   8374c5b495c05ae842b078732bd53b47
#
_cell.length_a   1.000
_cell.length_b   1.000
_cell.length_c   1.000
_cell.angle_alpha   90.00
_cell.angle_beta   90.00
_cell.angle_gamma   90.00
#
_symmetry.space_group_name_H-M   'P 1'
#
loop_
_entity.id
_entity.type
_entity.pdbx_description
1 polymer ?
#
loop_
_entity_poly.entity_id
_entity_poly.type
_entity_poly.pdbx_seq_one_letter_code
_entity_poly.pdbx_strand_id
1 'polypeptide(L)'
;GRKFEDLFMLADKALYIAKDKGKNRYIIYRPELHDSVDIVGRQTEAGVFPAYIKTLKKVIKDIAIGKSTEVEEFLEEIRSAFELGAAAVYDASDYNAIAYTKDCPQGLMSVDFMGNASYKALVAVDNVLVINNLDGIEREDKAVYRKLYDAGCRSYVSVFLSDNTGTEYIFVFYMLGEKHKWSSVEIDYLTMLSEVIYGALKK
;
A
#
# COMPACT_ATOMS: atom_id res chain seq x y z
N GLY A 1 -6.10 33.03 2.50
CA GLY A 1 -6.35 31.73 3.15
C GLY A 1 -5.15 30.82 2.96
N ARG A 2 -4.82 29.98 3.94
CA ARG A 2 -3.77 28.98 3.80
C ARG A 2 -4.20 27.95 2.74
N LYS A 3 -3.26 27.47 1.93
CA LYS A 3 -3.54 26.43 0.95
C LYS A 3 -3.93 25.13 1.67
N PHE A 4 -4.72 24.29 1.04
CA PHE A 4 -5.16 23.01 1.60
C PHE A 4 -3.95 22.13 1.99
N GLU A 5 -2.90 22.14 1.17
CA GLU A 5 -1.65 21.44 1.43
C GLU A 5 -0.98 21.87 2.74
N ASP A 6 -0.99 23.20 3.04
CA ASP A 6 -0.40 23.72 4.29
C ASP A 6 -1.17 23.22 5.52
N LEU A 7 -2.51 23.20 5.44
CA LEU A 7 -3.36 22.71 6.53
C LEU A 7 -3.17 21.22 6.78
N PHE A 8 -3.01 20.46 5.71
CA PHE A 8 -2.78 19.03 5.79
C PHE A 8 -1.43 18.70 6.45
N MET A 9 -0.36 19.39 6.05
CA MET A 9 0.96 19.24 6.67
C MET A 9 0.93 19.56 8.17
N LEU A 10 0.20 20.59 8.58
CA LEU A 10 0.08 20.97 9.99
C LEU A 10 -0.70 19.92 10.79
N ALA A 11 -1.75 19.33 10.21
CA ALA A 11 -2.53 18.27 10.83
C ALA A 11 -1.68 17.00 11.01
N ASP A 12 -0.91 16.61 10.01
CA ASP A 12 -0.02 15.45 10.07
C ASP A 12 1.10 15.67 11.11
N LYS A 13 1.67 16.86 11.18
CA LYS A 13 2.64 17.23 12.21
C LYS A 13 2.05 17.11 13.62
N ALA A 14 0.82 17.55 13.84
CA ALA A 14 0.12 17.40 15.11
C ALA A 14 -0.12 15.92 15.46
N LEU A 15 -0.51 15.11 14.49
CA LEU A 15 -0.72 13.67 14.66
C LEU A 15 0.57 12.95 15.03
N TYR A 16 1.68 13.29 14.37
CA TYR A 16 3.00 12.76 14.70
C TYR A 16 3.38 13.04 16.14
N ILE A 17 3.26 14.31 16.57
CA ILE A 17 3.58 14.71 17.96
C ILE A 17 2.69 13.96 18.97
N ALA A 18 1.42 13.71 18.62
CA ALA A 18 0.53 12.93 19.47
C ALA A 18 0.98 11.47 19.61
N LYS A 19 1.45 10.87 18.51
CA LYS A 19 2.00 9.49 18.50
C LYS A 19 3.30 9.40 19.30
N ASP A 20 4.21 10.34 19.11
CA ASP A 20 5.51 10.41 19.81
C ASP A 20 5.34 10.58 21.31
N LYS A 21 4.39 11.39 21.75
CA LYS A 21 4.08 11.64 23.18
C LYS A 21 3.23 10.55 23.85
N GLY A 22 3.16 9.34 23.26
CA GLY A 22 2.57 8.14 23.90
C GLY A 22 1.15 7.80 23.47
N LYS A 23 0.69 8.28 22.32
CA LYS A 23 -0.62 7.97 21.71
C LYS A 23 -1.82 8.34 22.62
N ASN A 24 -3.04 8.00 22.24
CA ASN A 24 -4.29 8.23 22.98
C ASN A 24 -4.48 9.69 23.47
N ARG A 25 -4.09 10.67 22.65
CA ARG A 25 -4.26 12.10 22.87
C ARG A 25 -4.42 12.86 21.58
N TYR A 26 -5.08 14.02 21.62
CA TYR A 26 -5.08 14.98 20.51
C TYR A 26 -4.07 16.09 20.75
N ILE A 27 -3.50 16.64 19.70
CA ILE A 27 -2.61 17.80 19.70
C ILE A 27 -3.24 18.87 18.81
N ILE A 28 -3.43 20.06 19.37
CA ILE A 28 -3.74 21.25 18.59
C ILE A 28 -2.40 21.86 18.18
N TYR A 29 -2.16 21.94 16.87
CA TYR A 29 -0.93 22.52 16.35
C TYR A 29 -0.81 23.99 16.75
N ARG A 30 0.34 24.36 17.36
CA ARG A 30 0.71 25.72 17.71
C ARG A 30 2.12 25.99 17.19
N PRO A 31 2.32 26.94 16.26
CA PRO A 31 3.64 27.20 15.67
C PRO A 31 4.71 27.41 16.74
N GLU A 32 4.42 28.18 17.77
CA GLU A 32 5.37 28.57 18.83
C GLU A 32 5.94 27.36 19.61
N LEU A 33 5.17 26.26 19.66
CA LEU A 33 5.53 25.04 20.39
C LEU A 33 5.97 23.89 19.49
N HIS A 34 5.55 23.91 18.23
CA HIS A 34 5.64 22.74 17.36
C HIS A 34 6.45 22.97 16.09
N ASP A 35 6.77 24.23 15.71
CA ASP A 35 7.62 24.51 14.54
C ASP A 35 9.05 24.03 14.73
N SER A 36 9.57 24.12 15.95
CA SER A 36 10.92 23.65 16.30
C SER A 36 11.05 22.14 16.49
N VAL A 37 9.94 21.41 16.49
CA VAL A 37 9.98 19.96 16.50
C VAL A 37 10.44 19.51 15.12
N ASP A 38 11.74 19.27 15.05
CA ASP A 38 12.39 18.76 13.86
C ASP A 38 11.93 17.31 13.65
N ILE A 39 11.18 17.08 12.62
CA ILE A 39 10.82 15.73 12.17
C ILE A 39 12.04 15.19 11.44
N VAL A 40 13.19 15.15 12.16
CA VAL A 40 14.47 14.64 11.64
C VAL A 40 14.30 13.15 11.35
N GLY A 41 14.27 12.84 10.11
CA GLY A 41 14.03 11.51 9.53
C GLY A 41 13.01 11.51 8.40
N ARG A 42 12.21 12.59 8.25
CA ARG A 42 11.17 12.69 7.22
C ARG A 42 11.40 13.77 6.16
N GLN A 43 12.60 14.32 6.00
CA GLN A 43 12.89 15.16 4.82
C GLN A 43 12.74 14.37 3.51
N THR A 44 12.86 13.05 3.56
CA THR A 44 12.52 12.13 2.47
C THR A 44 10.99 11.97 2.30
N GLU A 45 10.20 11.95 3.38
CA GLU A 45 8.74 11.77 3.30
C GLU A 45 8.00 13.03 2.80
N ALA A 46 8.47 14.24 3.12
CA ALA A 46 7.84 15.48 2.63
C ALA A 46 7.91 15.65 1.11
N GLY A 47 8.90 15.03 0.44
CA GLY A 47 8.99 14.99 -1.03
C GLY A 47 8.17 13.85 -1.64
N VAL A 48 7.99 12.76 -0.92
CA VAL A 48 7.27 11.54 -1.38
C VAL A 48 5.75 11.71 -1.23
N PHE A 49 5.30 12.35 -0.16
CA PHE A 49 3.88 12.62 0.10
C PHE A 49 3.15 13.33 -1.07
N PRO A 50 3.70 14.40 -1.68
CA PRO A 50 3.13 14.99 -2.88
C PRO A 50 3.02 14.04 -4.07
N ALA A 51 3.94 13.07 -4.20
CA ALA A 51 3.88 12.07 -5.27
C ALA A 51 2.69 11.13 -5.08
N TYR A 52 2.46 10.62 -3.89
CA TYR A 52 1.31 9.73 -3.57
C TYR A 52 -0.03 10.43 -3.81
N ILE A 53 -0.18 11.68 -3.34
CA ILE A 53 -1.38 12.49 -3.60
C ILE A 53 -1.58 12.72 -5.09
N LYS A 54 -0.53 13.04 -5.83
CA LYS A 54 -0.59 13.26 -7.27
C LYS A 54 -1.06 12.02 -8.00
N THR A 55 -0.53 10.85 -7.63
CA THR A 55 -0.93 9.55 -8.20
C THR A 55 -2.38 9.24 -7.89
N LEU A 56 -2.82 9.38 -6.63
CA LEU A 56 -4.21 9.17 -6.24
C LEU A 56 -5.16 10.07 -7.03
N LYS A 57 -4.88 11.38 -7.11
CA LYS A 57 -5.69 12.33 -7.89
C LYS A 57 -5.74 11.97 -9.38
N LYS A 58 -4.63 11.50 -9.96
CA LYS A 58 -4.56 11.09 -11.35
C LYS A 58 -5.40 9.84 -11.60
N VAL A 59 -5.25 8.80 -10.79
CA VAL A 59 -6.02 7.55 -10.90
C VAL A 59 -7.51 7.84 -10.81
N ILE A 60 -7.95 8.58 -9.78
CA ILE A 60 -9.36 8.97 -9.62
C ILE A 60 -9.87 9.72 -10.85
N LYS A 61 -9.11 10.69 -11.36
CA LYS A 61 -9.50 11.48 -12.54
C LYS A 61 -9.62 10.60 -13.77
N ASP A 62 -8.64 9.75 -14.06
CA ASP A 62 -8.60 8.92 -15.25
C ASP A 62 -9.75 7.90 -15.26
N ILE A 63 -10.10 7.34 -14.11
CA ILE A 63 -11.30 6.50 -13.93
C ILE A 63 -12.59 7.32 -14.14
N ALA A 64 -12.69 8.51 -13.55
CA ALA A 64 -13.90 9.32 -13.62
C ALA A 64 -14.25 9.79 -15.04
N ILE A 65 -13.24 10.06 -15.88
CA ILE A 65 -13.42 10.48 -17.28
C ILE A 65 -13.41 9.31 -18.26
N GLY A 66 -13.28 8.06 -17.78
CA GLY A 66 -13.21 6.87 -18.64
C GLY A 66 -12.01 6.84 -19.57
N LYS A 67 -10.91 7.50 -19.20
CA LYS A 67 -9.71 7.60 -20.03
C LYS A 67 -8.95 6.29 -20.15
N SER A 68 -8.84 5.56 -19.04
CA SER A 68 -8.28 4.21 -18.99
C SER A 68 -9.09 3.36 -18.03
N THR A 69 -9.26 2.10 -18.40
CA THR A 69 -9.81 1.04 -17.55
C THR A 69 -8.79 -0.08 -17.39
N GLU A 70 -7.58 0.08 -17.96
CA GLU A 70 -6.51 -0.90 -17.86
C GLU A 70 -5.83 -0.81 -16.50
N VAL A 71 -6.00 -1.83 -15.70
CA VAL A 71 -5.49 -1.89 -14.33
C VAL A 71 -3.98 -1.85 -14.32
N GLU A 72 -3.33 -2.44 -15.32
CA GLU A 72 -1.88 -2.46 -15.49
C GLU A 72 -1.28 -1.05 -15.56
N GLU A 73 -1.94 -0.10 -16.23
CA GLU A 73 -1.49 1.29 -16.28
C GLU A 73 -1.51 1.93 -14.90
N PHE A 74 -2.56 1.69 -14.12
CA PHE A 74 -2.63 2.21 -12.74
C PHE A 74 -1.59 1.57 -11.82
N LEU A 75 -1.34 0.26 -11.97
CA LEU A 75 -0.29 -0.43 -11.22
C LEU A 75 1.11 0.13 -11.54
N GLU A 76 1.40 0.45 -12.80
CA GLU A 76 2.68 1.08 -13.19
C GLU A 76 2.85 2.48 -12.59
N GLU A 77 1.79 3.27 -12.52
CA GLU A 77 1.82 4.57 -11.88
C GLU A 77 2.07 4.46 -10.37
N ILE A 78 1.41 3.51 -9.71
CA ILE A 78 1.62 3.22 -8.29
C ILE A 78 3.05 2.72 -8.09
N ARG A 79 3.51 1.76 -8.90
CA ARG A 79 4.88 1.23 -8.83
C ARG A 79 5.91 2.36 -8.90
N SER A 80 5.75 3.27 -9.84
CA SER A 80 6.65 4.40 -10.02
C SER A 80 6.60 5.39 -8.85
N ALA A 81 5.41 5.71 -8.35
CA ALA A 81 5.25 6.69 -7.28
C ALA A 81 5.74 6.21 -5.91
N PHE A 82 5.65 4.90 -5.67
CA PHE A 82 6.05 4.27 -4.41
C PHE A 82 7.41 3.54 -4.51
N GLU A 83 8.09 3.66 -5.66
CA GLU A 83 9.39 3.02 -5.93
C GLU A 83 9.35 1.50 -5.68
N LEU A 84 8.23 0.86 -6.04
CA LEU A 84 8.04 -0.57 -5.85
C LEU A 84 8.84 -1.39 -6.88
N GLY A 85 9.23 -2.60 -6.50
CA GLY A 85 9.81 -3.56 -7.42
C GLY A 85 8.78 -4.14 -8.38
N ALA A 86 7.56 -4.45 -7.89
CA ALA A 86 6.43 -4.92 -8.68
C ALA A 86 5.10 -4.64 -7.98
N ALA A 87 3.99 -4.71 -8.73
CA ALA A 87 2.64 -4.74 -8.19
C ALA A 87 1.77 -5.68 -9.03
N ALA A 88 0.80 -6.34 -8.39
CA ALA A 88 -0.12 -7.25 -9.06
C ALA A 88 -1.49 -7.27 -8.38
N VAL A 89 -2.52 -7.63 -9.15
CA VAL A 89 -3.87 -7.92 -8.67
C VAL A 89 -4.16 -9.39 -8.96
N TYR A 90 -4.63 -10.11 -7.95
CA TYR A 90 -4.97 -11.53 -8.03
C TYR A 90 -6.47 -11.73 -7.88
N ASP A 91 -7.00 -12.70 -8.59
CA ASP A 91 -8.29 -13.29 -8.25
C ASP A 91 -8.12 -14.16 -7.00
N ALA A 92 -8.93 -13.90 -5.98
CA ALA A 92 -8.83 -14.66 -4.73
C ALA A 92 -9.40 -16.09 -4.81
N SER A 93 -10.07 -16.44 -5.91
CA SER A 93 -10.62 -17.78 -6.12
C SER A 93 -9.57 -18.80 -6.51
N ASP A 94 -8.55 -18.39 -7.26
CA ASP A 94 -7.49 -19.26 -7.79
C ASP A 94 -6.06 -18.75 -7.57
N TYR A 95 -5.94 -17.53 -6.98
CA TYR A 95 -4.67 -16.86 -6.70
C TYR A 95 -3.79 -16.62 -7.93
N ASN A 96 -4.39 -16.50 -9.11
CA ASN A 96 -3.68 -16.12 -10.32
C ASN A 96 -3.72 -14.60 -10.50
N ALA A 97 -2.60 -14.03 -10.95
CA ALA A 97 -2.55 -12.61 -11.27
C ALA A 97 -3.38 -12.33 -12.52
N ILE A 98 -4.36 -11.43 -12.38
CA ILE A 98 -5.22 -10.95 -13.47
C ILE A 98 -4.70 -9.66 -14.10
N ALA A 99 -3.91 -8.89 -13.33
CA ALA A 99 -3.22 -7.68 -13.78
C ALA A 99 -1.90 -7.52 -13.03
N TYR A 100 -0.85 -7.02 -13.67
CA TYR A 100 0.46 -6.87 -13.06
C TYR A 100 1.34 -5.87 -13.80
N THR A 101 2.34 -5.34 -13.10
CA THR A 101 3.35 -4.45 -13.69
C THR A 101 4.24 -5.18 -14.69
N LYS A 102 4.70 -4.47 -15.71
CA LYS A 102 5.42 -5.02 -16.86
C LYS A 102 6.60 -5.92 -16.51
N ASP A 103 7.37 -5.55 -15.49
CA ASP A 103 8.56 -6.28 -15.04
C ASP A 103 8.28 -7.20 -13.84
N CYS A 104 7.02 -7.56 -13.59
CA CYS A 104 6.66 -8.44 -12.50
C CYS A 104 7.26 -9.85 -12.70
N PRO A 105 8.01 -10.37 -11.72
CA PRO A 105 8.64 -11.69 -11.85
C PRO A 105 7.63 -12.81 -12.08
N GLN A 106 7.94 -13.74 -12.97
CA GLN A 106 7.09 -14.89 -13.29
C GLN A 106 6.68 -15.71 -12.05
N GLY A 107 7.56 -15.80 -11.06
CA GLY A 107 7.26 -16.49 -9.78
C GLY A 107 6.15 -15.86 -8.96
N LEU A 108 5.78 -14.60 -9.25
CA LEU A 108 4.68 -13.89 -8.58
C LEU A 108 3.34 -13.99 -9.32
N MET A 109 3.25 -14.65 -10.47
CA MET A 109 2.01 -14.74 -11.25
C MET A 109 0.92 -15.58 -10.57
N SER A 110 1.27 -16.42 -9.61
CA SER A 110 0.31 -17.21 -8.83
C SER A 110 0.88 -17.44 -7.45
N VAL A 111 0.29 -16.84 -6.41
CA VAL A 111 0.74 -16.96 -5.01
C VAL A 111 -0.47 -17.15 -4.11
N ASP A 112 -0.58 -18.30 -3.45
CA ASP A 112 -1.65 -18.59 -2.50
C ASP A 112 -1.42 -17.86 -1.16
N PHE A 113 -1.83 -16.60 -1.08
CA PHE A 113 -1.74 -15.80 0.14
C PHE A 113 -2.70 -16.25 1.24
N MET A 114 -3.72 -17.04 0.92
CA MET A 114 -4.79 -17.42 1.84
C MET A 114 -4.72 -18.88 2.28
N GLY A 115 -3.74 -19.65 1.81
CA GLY A 115 -3.56 -21.05 2.20
C GLY A 115 -3.25 -21.22 3.69
N ASN A 116 -2.65 -20.22 4.32
CA ASN A 116 -2.30 -20.23 5.73
C ASN A 116 -3.42 -19.66 6.62
N ALA A 117 -3.86 -20.43 7.62
CA ALA A 117 -4.92 -20.02 8.55
C ALA A 117 -4.54 -18.75 9.36
N SER A 118 -3.26 -18.55 9.68
CA SER A 118 -2.77 -17.36 10.38
C SER A 118 -2.96 -16.10 9.53
N TYR A 119 -2.72 -16.17 8.22
CA TYR A 119 -2.96 -15.06 7.31
C TYR A 119 -4.43 -14.72 7.19
N LYS A 120 -5.29 -15.75 7.07
CA LYS A 120 -6.75 -15.55 7.06
C LYS A 120 -7.23 -14.80 8.29
N ALA A 121 -6.72 -15.13 9.46
CA ALA A 121 -7.09 -14.47 10.71
C ALA A 121 -6.66 -12.99 10.75
N LEU A 122 -5.46 -12.67 10.25
CA LEU A 122 -4.96 -11.29 10.18
C LEU A 122 -5.77 -10.44 9.21
N VAL A 123 -6.06 -10.98 8.03
CA VAL A 123 -6.84 -10.30 7.00
C VAL A 123 -8.31 -10.09 7.40
N ALA A 124 -8.88 -11.02 8.17
CA ALA A 124 -10.26 -10.90 8.65
C ALA A 124 -10.47 -9.69 9.59
N VAL A 125 -9.40 -9.12 10.16
CA VAL A 125 -9.49 -7.97 11.06
C VAL A 125 -9.39 -6.64 10.30
N ASP A 126 -8.38 -6.48 9.42
CA ASP A 126 -8.04 -5.17 8.84
C ASP A 126 -8.03 -5.14 7.29
N ASN A 127 -8.31 -6.26 6.61
CA ASN A 127 -8.23 -6.40 5.14
C ASN A 127 -6.85 -6.02 4.54
N VAL A 128 -5.83 -5.85 5.36
CA VAL A 128 -4.46 -5.51 4.93
C VAL A 128 -3.47 -6.40 5.65
N LEU A 129 -2.55 -7.00 4.89
CA LEU A 129 -1.43 -7.76 5.43
C LEU A 129 -0.13 -7.06 5.08
N VAL A 130 0.68 -6.74 6.09
CA VAL A 130 1.95 -6.04 5.94
C VAL A 130 3.10 -6.94 6.36
N ILE A 131 3.99 -7.25 5.42
CA ILE A 131 5.20 -8.01 5.65
C ILE A 131 6.42 -7.13 5.41
N ASN A 132 7.01 -6.62 6.48
CA ASN A 132 8.23 -5.78 6.43
C ASN A 132 9.50 -6.62 6.18
N ASN A 133 9.47 -7.90 6.51
CA ASN A 133 10.58 -8.83 6.35
C ASN A 133 10.04 -10.22 6.03
N LEU A 134 10.30 -10.68 4.82
CA LEU A 134 9.84 -11.98 4.34
C LEU A 134 10.37 -13.15 5.17
N ASP A 135 11.57 -13.05 5.77
CA ASP A 135 12.14 -14.12 6.58
C ASP A 135 11.23 -14.50 7.77
N GLY A 136 10.37 -13.58 8.20
CA GLY A 136 9.41 -13.83 9.29
C GLY A 136 8.36 -14.88 8.97
N ILE A 137 8.04 -15.11 7.68
CA ILE A 137 7.02 -16.08 7.27
C ILE A 137 7.55 -17.46 6.92
N GLU A 138 8.87 -17.65 6.91
CA GLU A 138 9.48 -18.94 6.53
C GLU A 138 8.99 -20.12 7.40
N ARG A 139 8.78 -19.87 8.69
CA ARG A 139 8.31 -20.90 9.62
C ARG A 139 6.82 -21.17 9.51
N GLU A 140 6.06 -20.15 9.14
CA GLU A 140 4.60 -20.20 9.05
C GLU A 140 4.15 -20.86 7.73
N ASP A 141 4.79 -20.48 6.62
CA ASP A 141 4.50 -21.01 5.30
C ASP A 141 5.76 -21.07 4.41
N LYS A 142 6.43 -22.23 4.47
CA LYS A 142 7.65 -22.45 3.73
C LYS A 142 7.47 -22.44 2.20
N ALA A 143 6.30 -22.82 1.71
CA ALA A 143 6.03 -22.89 0.28
C ALA A 143 5.87 -21.48 -0.30
N VAL A 144 5.03 -20.64 0.34
CA VAL A 144 4.85 -19.22 -0.02
C VAL A 144 6.15 -18.47 0.17
N TYR A 145 6.86 -18.67 1.29
CA TYR A 145 8.17 -18.06 1.53
C TYR A 145 9.13 -18.28 0.38
N ARG A 146 9.37 -19.57 0.01
CA ARG A 146 10.31 -19.91 -1.07
C ARG A 146 9.90 -19.25 -2.39
N LYS A 147 8.65 -19.36 -2.76
CA LYS A 147 8.14 -18.77 -4.01
C LYS A 147 8.37 -17.26 -4.09
N LEU A 148 8.05 -16.53 -3.02
CA LEU A 148 8.27 -15.10 -2.93
C LEU A 148 9.78 -14.76 -2.89
N TYR A 149 10.55 -15.50 -2.12
CA TYR A 149 12.00 -15.28 -1.96
C TYR A 149 12.75 -15.49 -3.28
N ASP A 150 12.45 -16.58 -3.99
CA ASP A 150 13.07 -16.92 -5.28
C ASP A 150 12.69 -15.90 -6.38
N ALA A 151 11.50 -15.32 -6.29
CA ALA A 151 11.07 -14.21 -7.15
C ALA A 151 11.70 -12.86 -6.78
N GLY A 152 12.58 -12.81 -5.78
CA GLY A 152 13.27 -11.60 -5.34
C GLY A 152 12.51 -10.75 -4.32
N CYS A 153 11.30 -11.15 -3.91
CA CYS A 153 10.54 -10.41 -2.90
C CYS A 153 11.26 -10.42 -1.53
N ARG A 154 11.25 -9.29 -0.82
CA ARG A 154 11.82 -9.17 0.52
C ARG A 154 10.84 -8.57 1.52
N SER A 155 9.87 -7.80 1.03
CA SER A 155 8.74 -7.27 1.81
C SER A 155 7.56 -7.00 0.87
N TYR A 156 6.34 -6.98 1.41
CA TYR A 156 5.15 -6.67 0.63
C TYR A 156 3.99 -6.17 1.49
N VAL A 157 3.03 -5.51 0.83
CA VAL A 157 1.72 -5.18 1.37
C VAL A 157 0.67 -5.85 0.49
N SER A 158 -0.30 -6.53 1.10
CA SER A 158 -1.47 -7.06 0.43
C SER A 158 -2.73 -6.40 0.95
N VAL A 159 -3.59 -5.94 0.03
CA VAL A 159 -4.92 -5.38 0.33
C VAL A 159 -5.98 -6.31 -0.23
N PHE A 160 -6.86 -6.80 0.65
CA PHE A 160 -7.92 -7.75 0.31
C PHE A 160 -9.23 -7.01 0.15
N LEU A 161 -9.85 -7.12 -1.02
CA LEU A 161 -11.08 -6.41 -1.34
C LEU A 161 -12.15 -7.40 -1.77
N SER A 162 -13.31 -7.29 -1.14
CA SER A 162 -14.48 -8.11 -1.43
C SER A 162 -15.75 -7.26 -1.47
N ASP A 163 -16.77 -7.75 -2.12
CA ASP A 163 -18.10 -7.16 -2.10
C ASP A 163 -19.17 -8.14 -1.65
N ASN A 164 -20.40 -7.66 -1.63
CA ASN A 164 -21.57 -8.47 -1.27
C ASN A 164 -21.90 -9.59 -2.28
N THR A 165 -21.26 -9.60 -3.46
CA THR A 165 -21.41 -10.64 -4.49
C THR A 165 -20.39 -11.76 -4.34
N GLY A 166 -19.41 -11.61 -3.43
CA GLY A 166 -18.37 -12.58 -3.16
C GLY A 166 -17.19 -12.52 -4.14
N THR A 167 -17.15 -11.54 -5.06
CA THR A 167 -15.97 -11.31 -5.90
C THR A 167 -14.88 -10.70 -5.05
N GLU A 168 -13.75 -11.39 -4.98
CA GLU A 168 -12.62 -11.01 -4.15
C GLU A 168 -11.39 -10.79 -5.00
N TYR A 169 -10.69 -9.69 -4.74
CA TYR A 169 -9.39 -9.39 -5.33
C TYR A 169 -8.35 -9.10 -4.26
N ILE A 170 -7.10 -9.48 -4.56
CA ILE A 170 -5.96 -9.20 -3.69
C ILE A 170 -4.99 -8.30 -4.47
N PHE A 171 -4.82 -7.07 -4.01
CA PHE A 171 -3.81 -6.15 -4.51
C PHE A 171 -2.52 -6.37 -3.72
N VAL A 172 -1.41 -6.62 -4.39
CA VAL A 172 -0.13 -6.86 -3.73
C VAL A 172 0.95 -5.96 -4.30
N PHE A 173 1.66 -5.31 -3.40
CA PHE A 173 2.73 -4.35 -3.68
C PHE A 173 4.04 -4.89 -3.13
N TYR A 174 5.01 -5.15 -4.00
CA TYR A 174 6.23 -5.87 -3.67
C TYR A 174 7.45 -4.96 -3.67
N MET A 175 8.29 -5.12 -2.64
CA MET A 175 9.68 -4.66 -2.68
C MET A 175 10.58 -5.84 -3.05
N LEU A 176 11.34 -5.66 -4.14
CA LEU A 176 12.24 -6.66 -4.67
C LEU A 176 13.70 -6.31 -4.32
N GLY A 177 14.50 -7.33 -3.99
CA GLY A 177 15.92 -7.17 -3.69
C GLY A 177 16.24 -6.73 -2.26
N GLU A 178 15.51 -5.81 -1.68
CA GLU A 178 15.75 -5.25 -0.35
C GLU A 178 14.51 -5.27 0.55
N LYS A 179 14.76 -5.26 1.86
CA LYS A 179 13.70 -5.17 2.87
C LYS A 179 13.22 -3.73 2.96
N HIS A 180 11.92 -3.55 3.11
CA HIS A 180 11.29 -2.25 3.30
C HIS A 180 10.40 -2.26 4.54
N LYS A 181 10.51 -1.21 5.34
CA LYS A 181 9.61 -0.99 6.48
C LYS A 181 8.49 -0.06 6.05
N TRP A 182 7.35 -0.64 5.75
CA TRP A 182 6.16 0.10 5.33
C TRP A 182 5.69 1.09 6.39
N SER A 183 5.56 2.35 6.02
CA SER A 183 4.99 3.38 6.88
C SER A 183 3.46 3.31 6.85
N SER A 184 2.81 3.84 7.89
CA SER A 184 1.34 3.93 7.90
C SER A 184 0.80 4.75 6.73
N VAL A 185 1.54 5.76 6.30
CA VAL A 185 1.17 6.61 5.17
C VAL A 185 1.17 5.83 3.85
N GLU A 186 2.21 5.04 3.58
CA GLU A 186 2.26 4.19 2.39
C GLU A 186 1.10 3.20 2.39
N ILE A 187 0.86 2.52 3.51
CA ILE A 187 -0.22 1.55 3.67
C ILE A 187 -1.57 2.20 3.39
N ASP A 188 -1.85 3.37 3.99
CA ASP A 188 -3.11 4.11 3.82
C ASP A 188 -3.33 4.48 2.33
N TYR A 189 -2.31 5.01 1.64
CA TYR A 189 -2.43 5.37 0.22
C TYR A 189 -2.56 4.16 -0.69
N LEU A 190 -1.82 3.07 -0.45
CA LEU A 190 -1.93 1.83 -1.22
C LEU A 190 -3.32 1.21 -1.05
N THR A 191 -3.87 1.25 0.16
CA THR A 191 -5.25 0.80 0.43
C THR A 191 -6.27 1.63 -0.33
N MET A 192 -6.21 2.97 -0.22
CA MET A 192 -7.13 3.87 -0.95
C MET A 192 -7.05 3.69 -2.47
N LEU A 193 -5.84 3.54 -3.02
CA LEU A 193 -5.64 3.30 -4.46
C LEU A 193 -6.25 1.96 -4.88
N SER A 194 -6.07 0.91 -4.08
CA SER A 194 -6.65 -0.41 -4.34
C SER A 194 -8.18 -0.35 -4.35
N GLU A 195 -8.80 0.35 -3.39
CA GLU A 195 -10.27 0.53 -3.32
C GLU A 195 -10.82 1.28 -4.53
N VAL A 196 -10.12 2.35 -4.97
CA VAL A 196 -10.52 3.14 -6.13
C VAL A 196 -10.45 2.32 -7.42
N ILE A 197 -9.36 1.56 -7.62
CA ILE A 197 -9.20 0.70 -8.80
C ILE A 197 -10.22 -0.46 -8.77
N TYR A 198 -10.43 -1.07 -7.61
CA TYR A 198 -11.44 -2.11 -7.42
C TYR A 198 -12.85 -1.64 -7.81
N GLY A 199 -13.23 -0.43 -7.40
CA GLY A 199 -14.50 0.17 -7.81
C GLY A 199 -14.62 0.41 -9.33
N ALA A 200 -13.50 0.52 -10.05
CA ALA A 200 -13.47 0.62 -11.51
C ALA A 200 -13.57 -0.73 -12.22
N LEU A 201 -12.99 -1.79 -11.64
CA LEU A 201 -13.05 -3.17 -12.16
C LEU A 201 -14.48 -3.75 -12.20
N LYS A 202 -15.40 -3.18 -11.44
CA LYS A 202 -16.79 -3.66 -11.30
C LYS A 202 -17.80 -2.95 -12.19
N LYS A 203 -17.36 -2.01 -13.00
CA LYS A 203 -18.22 -1.31 -13.96
C LYS A 203 -18.22 -1.99 -15.32
#